data_51b3ae3fc510590f4ceecd33bda52221
#
_entry.id   51b3ae3fc510590f4ceecd33bda52221
#
_cell.length_a   1.000
_cell.length_b   1.000
_cell.length_c   1.000
_cell.angle_alpha   90.00
_cell.angle_beta   90.00
_cell.angle_gamma   90.00
#
_symmetry.space_group_name_H-M   'P 1'
#
loop_
_entity.id
_entity.type
_entity.pdbx_description
1 polymer ?
#
loop_
_entity_poly.entity_id
_entity_poly.type
_entity_poly.pdbx_seq_one_letter_code
_entity_poly.pdbx_strand_id
1 'polypeptide(L)'
;MLQRLQTLYLAIVAIACILLFFFPLANYYDEIQGNYKFFLYGIQSMDPEPKVAFSSFFTIPLIFLVVVSFIFTVSTIFLYKKRLLQIRICTFNVLTNIVLIMVIFFFYATRIKTMTLIEPDYNYVGMVLPLISLAFLVLSSRAIRKDEALVKSADRLR
;
A
#
# COMPACT_ATOMS: atom_id res chain seq x y z
N MET A 1 -18.86 -19.80 -6.23
CA MET A 1 -17.54 -20.14 -5.62
C MET A 1 -16.46 -19.10 -5.89
N LEU A 2 -16.42 -18.45 -7.06
CA LEU A 2 -15.39 -17.42 -7.40
C LEU A 2 -15.43 -16.18 -6.49
N GLN A 3 -16.58 -15.75 -6.01
CA GLN A 3 -16.71 -14.62 -5.08
C GLN A 3 -15.90 -14.79 -3.77
N ARG A 4 -15.74 -16.02 -3.28
CA ARG A 4 -14.96 -16.30 -2.07
C ARG A 4 -13.46 -16.02 -2.26
N LEU A 5 -12.91 -16.35 -3.45
CA LEU A 5 -11.51 -16.09 -3.77
C LEU A 5 -11.23 -14.59 -3.91
N GLN A 6 -12.15 -13.82 -4.51
CA GLN A 6 -12.02 -12.36 -4.62
C GLN A 6 -11.98 -11.68 -3.25
N THR A 7 -12.89 -12.09 -2.37
CA THR A 7 -12.93 -11.58 -0.98
C THR A 7 -11.68 -11.95 -0.20
N LEU A 8 -11.14 -13.16 -0.40
CA LEU A 8 -9.88 -13.58 0.23
C LEU A 8 -8.71 -12.69 -0.19
N TYR A 9 -8.56 -12.43 -1.50
CA TYR A 9 -7.50 -11.55 -2.00
C TYR A 9 -7.62 -10.13 -1.45
N LEU A 10 -8.83 -9.56 -1.43
CA LEU A 10 -9.07 -8.23 -0.87
C LEU A 10 -8.86 -8.19 0.65
N ALA A 11 -9.18 -9.25 1.37
CA ALA A 11 -8.89 -9.35 2.81
C ALA A 11 -7.39 -9.34 3.09
N ILE A 12 -6.58 -10.03 2.28
CA ILE A 12 -5.11 -9.99 2.39
C ILE A 12 -4.59 -8.57 2.15
N VAL A 13 -5.14 -7.86 1.15
CA VAL A 13 -4.77 -6.45 0.90
C VAL A 13 -5.11 -5.56 2.09
N ALA A 14 -6.31 -5.70 2.67
CA ALA A 14 -6.72 -4.94 3.84
C ALA A 14 -5.80 -5.18 5.05
N ILE A 15 -5.43 -6.44 5.29
CA ILE A 15 -4.48 -6.82 6.34
C ILE A 15 -3.10 -6.20 6.06
N ALA A 16 -2.61 -6.27 4.82
CA ALA A 16 -1.33 -5.68 4.45
C ALA A 16 -1.32 -4.15 4.65
N CYS A 17 -2.41 -3.44 4.34
CA CYS A 17 -2.54 -2.00 4.63
C CYS A 17 -2.46 -1.70 6.12
N ILE A 18 -3.05 -2.54 6.98
CA ILE A 18 -2.97 -2.39 8.44
C ILE A 18 -1.54 -2.66 8.93
N LEU A 19 -0.91 -3.74 8.45
CA LEU A 19 0.44 -4.11 8.84
C LEU A 19 1.49 -3.05 8.48
N LEU A 20 1.28 -2.25 7.42
CA LEU A 20 2.16 -1.14 7.06
C LEU A 20 2.32 -0.08 8.17
N PHE A 21 1.37 0.03 9.09
CA PHE A 21 1.49 0.93 10.24
C PHE A 21 2.43 0.39 11.33
N PHE A 22 2.66 -0.92 11.39
CA PHE A 22 3.44 -1.55 12.45
C PHE A 22 4.90 -1.80 12.05
N PHE A 23 5.18 -1.95 10.76
CA PHE A 23 6.53 -2.27 10.29
C PHE A 23 7.22 -1.05 9.68
N PRO A 24 8.51 -0.82 10.00
CA PRO A 24 9.28 0.24 9.36
C PRO A 24 9.48 -0.08 7.88
N LEU A 25 9.43 0.95 7.04
CA LEU A 25 9.66 0.84 5.60
C LEU A 25 11.16 0.79 5.28
N ALA A 26 11.96 1.61 5.97
CA ALA A 26 13.40 1.65 5.85
C ALA A 26 14.04 2.08 7.17
N ASN A 27 15.28 1.66 7.36
CA ASN A 27 16.14 2.12 8.43
C ASN A 27 17.29 2.93 7.83
N TYR A 28 17.80 3.87 8.60
CA TYR A 28 18.95 4.70 8.25
C TYR A 28 19.91 4.65 9.43
N TYR A 29 21.06 4.01 9.23
CA TYR A 29 22.05 3.81 10.29
C TYR A 29 23.36 4.48 9.92
N ASP A 30 23.84 5.38 10.78
CA ASP A 30 25.14 6.01 10.65
C ASP A 30 25.65 6.43 12.04
N GLU A 31 26.92 6.11 12.35
CA GLU A 31 27.53 6.42 13.64
C GLU A 31 27.70 7.93 13.85
N ILE A 32 27.83 8.71 12.77
CA ILE A 32 28.09 10.16 12.83
C ILE A 32 26.80 10.94 12.71
N GLN A 33 25.90 10.54 11.81
CA GLN A 33 24.66 11.28 11.46
C GLN A 33 23.45 10.88 12.31
N GLY A 34 23.54 9.72 12.99
CA GLY A 34 22.48 9.19 13.84
C GLY A 34 21.64 8.11 13.18
N ASN A 35 20.75 7.54 13.98
CA ASN A 35 19.95 6.39 13.57
C ASN A 35 18.48 6.79 13.45
N TYR A 36 17.86 6.51 12.29
CA TYR A 36 16.46 6.85 12.02
C TYR A 36 15.70 5.62 11.51
N LYS A 37 14.44 5.48 11.94
CA LYS A 37 13.49 4.51 11.41
C LYS A 37 12.36 5.22 10.68
N PHE A 38 12.15 4.88 9.43
CA PHE A 38 11.06 5.41 8.63
C PHE A 38 9.83 4.51 8.72
N PHE A 39 8.81 4.98 9.44
CA PHE A 39 7.49 4.37 9.50
C PHE A 39 6.50 5.11 8.61
N LEU A 40 5.37 4.48 8.32
CA LEU A 40 4.27 5.10 7.57
C LEU A 40 3.78 6.41 8.21
N TYR A 41 3.77 6.48 9.54
CA TYR A 41 3.25 7.63 10.31
C TYR A 41 4.31 8.65 10.69
N GLY A 42 5.59 8.40 10.42
CA GLY A 42 6.65 9.34 10.75
C GLY A 42 8.05 8.74 10.70
N ILE A 43 9.02 9.61 10.87
CA ILE A 43 10.42 9.22 11.01
C ILE A 43 10.80 9.36 12.48
N GLN A 44 11.21 8.25 13.07
CA GLN A 44 11.63 8.20 14.47
C GLN A 44 13.16 8.18 14.55
N SER A 45 13.73 9.13 15.30
CA SER A 45 15.12 9.06 15.71
C SER A 45 15.27 8.04 16.83
N MET A 46 16.31 7.26 16.78
CA MET A 46 16.71 6.36 17.87
C MET A 46 17.70 7.02 18.82
N ASP A 47 18.26 8.15 18.43
CA ASP A 47 19.22 8.90 19.23
C ASP A 47 18.51 9.96 20.09
N PRO A 48 19.02 10.26 21.30
CA PRO A 48 18.40 11.23 22.21
C PRO A 48 18.45 12.67 21.67
N GLU A 49 19.46 12.99 20.86
CA GLU A 49 19.62 14.31 20.22
C GLU A 49 19.66 14.15 18.69
N PRO A 50 18.51 14.18 18.01
CA PRO A 50 18.46 14.02 16.56
C PRO A 50 19.08 15.24 15.87
N LYS A 51 20.03 15.02 14.96
CA LYS A 51 20.64 16.10 14.14
C LYS A 51 19.66 16.66 13.10
N VAL A 52 18.74 15.82 12.64
CA VAL A 52 17.70 16.21 11.67
C VAL A 52 16.34 16.01 12.32
N ALA A 53 15.58 17.11 12.46
CA ALA A 53 14.20 17.07 12.92
C ALA A 53 13.26 16.95 11.73
N PHE A 54 12.44 15.92 11.70
CA PHE A 54 11.41 15.74 10.68
C PHE A 54 10.06 16.26 11.20
N SER A 55 9.38 17.05 10.38
CA SER A 55 8.02 17.50 10.70
C SER A 55 7.06 16.31 10.72
N SER A 56 6.16 16.26 11.71
CA SER A 56 5.09 15.24 11.77
C SER A 56 4.17 15.28 10.54
N PHE A 57 4.11 16.42 9.84
CA PHE A 57 3.32 16.58 8.61
C PHE A 57 3.99 15.94 7.38
N PHE A 58 5.27 15.57 7.47
CA PHE A 58 6.04 15.06 6.33
C PHE A 58 5.42 13.78 5.74
N THR A 59 4.89 12.90 6.56
CA THR A 59 4.34 11.60 6.14
C THR A 59 2.83 11.58 5.90
N ILE A 60 2.11 12.69 6.13
CA ILE A 60 0.66 12.76 5.91
C ILE A 60 0.21 12.31 4.51
N PRO A 61 0.86 12.72 3.41
CA PRO A 61 0.46 12.26 2.07
C PRO A 61 0.54 10.74 1.92
N LEU A 62 1.51 10.11 2.61
CA LEU A 62 1.69 8.66 2.58
C LEU A 62 0.56 7.95 3.34
N ILE A 63 0.23 8.44 4.54
CA ILE A 63 -0.90 7.94 5.34
C ILE A 63 -2.20 8.05 4.54
N PHE A 64 -2.42 9.20 3.89
CA PHE A 64 -3.60 9.43 3.07
C PHE A 64 -3.74 8.39 1.94
N LEU A 65 -2.66 8.08 1.21
CA LEU A 65 -2.67 7.07 0.16
C LEU A 65 -3.01 5.67 0.68
N VAL A 66 -2.46 5.28 1.84
CA VAL A 66 -2.76 3.96 2.44
C VAL A 66 -4.20 3.90 2.93
N VAL A 67 -4.72 4.95 3.57
CA VAL A 67 -6.11 5.03 4.02
C VAL A 67 -7.08 4.96 2.83
N VAL A 68 -6.81 5.69 1.75
CA VAL A 68 -7.60 5.64 0.52
C VAL A 68 -7.58 4.23 -0.09
N SER A 69 -6.42 3.58 -0.16
CA SER A 69 -6.30 2.20 -0.64
C SER A 69 -7.09 1.22 0.25
N PHE A 70 -7.05 1.39 1.56
CA PHE A 70 -7.83 0.59 2.50
C PHE A 70 -9.34 0.78 2.29
N ILE A 71 -9.82 2.03 2.17
CA ILE A 71 -11.23 2.35 1.92
C ILE A 71 -11.70 1.74 0.60
N PHE A 72 -10.90 1.86 -0.48
CA PHE A 72 -11.22 1.25 -1.77
C PHE A 72 -11.28 -0.28 -1.68
N THR A 73 -10.38 -0.90 -0.93
CA THR A 73 -10.37 -2.35 -0.71
C THR A 73 -11.65 -2.81 -0.01
N VAL A 74 -12.01 -2.16 1.10
CA VAL A 74 -13.22 -2.47 1.86
C VAL A 74 -14.48 -2.21 1.02
N SER A 75 -14.53 -1.07 0.31
CA SER A 75 -15.64 -0.75 -0.60
C SER A 75 -15.81 -1.80 -1.70
N THR A 76 -14.70 -2.31 -2.26
CA THR A 76 -14.72 -3.36 -3.28
C THR A 76 -15.31 -4.66 -2.74
N ILE A 77 -15.07 -5.01 -1.47
CA ILE A 77 -15.66 -6.19 -0.81
C ILE A 77 -17.19 -6.05 -0.73
N PHE A 78 -17.69 -4.88 -0.30
CA PHE A 78 -19.13 -4.68 -0.10
C PHE A 78 -19.91 -4.46 -1.41
N LEU A 79 -19.26 -4.02 -2.49
CA LEU A 79 -19.89 -3.74 -3.77
C LEU A 79 -20.12 -4.99 -4.65
N TYR A 80 -20.16 -6.19 -4.08
CA TYR A 80 -20.31 -7.45 -4.81
C TYR A 80 -21.57 -7.53 -5.70
N LYS A 81 -22.64 -6.78 -5.36
CA LYS A 81 -23.89 -6.70 -6.16
C LYS A 81 -23.74 -5.80 -7.39
N LYS A 82 -22.84 -4.78 -7.36
CA LYS A 82 -22.64 -3.81 -8.43
C LYS A 82 -21.29 -4.05 -9.12
N ARG A 83 -21.17 -5.13 -9.89
CA ARG A 83 -19.91 -5.63 -10.47
C ARG A 83 -19.13 -4.60 -11.29
N LEU A 84 -19.81 -3.79 -12.11
CA LEU A 84 -19.13 -2.75 -12.90
C LEU A 84 -18.48 -1.69 -12.03
N LEU A 85 -19.14 -1.26 -10.94
CA LEU A 85 -18.52 -0.34 -9.95
C LEU A 85 -17.38 -1.01 -9.20
N GLN A 86 -17.54 -2.28 -8.83
CA GLN A 86 -16.50 -3.07 -8.18
C GLN A 86 -15.23 -3.12 -9.03
N ILE A 87 -15.33 -3.37 -10.34
CA ILE A 87 -14.20 -3.37 -11.28
C ILE A 87 -13.52 -1.99 -11.32
N ARG A 88 -14.30 -0.91 -11.42
CA ARG A 88 -13.76 0.45 -11.48
C ARG A 88 -12.98 0.80 -10.21
N ILE A 89 -13.59 0.59 -9.03
CA ILE A 89 -12.94 0.89 -7.74
C ILE A 89 -11.70 0.03 -7.54
N CYS A 90 -11.73 -1.25 -7.88
CA CYS A 90 -10.58 -2.13 -7.80
C CYS A 90 -9.45 -1.65 -8.74
N THR A 91 -9.77 -1.18 -9.95
CA THR A 91 -8.78 -0.63 -10.88
C THR A 91 -8.16 0.66 -10.34
N PHE A 92 -8.97 1.57 -9.78
CA PHE A 92 -8.45 2.78 -9.11
C PHE A 92 -7.55 2.43 -7.92
N ASN A 93 -7.90 1.39 -7.16
CA ASN A 93 -7.08 0.93 -6.04
C ASN A 93 -5.73 0.38 -6.49
N VAL A 94 -5.68 -0.35 -7.61
CA VAL A 94 -4.41 -0.78 -8.24
C VAL A 94 -3.54 0.43 -8.58
N LEU A 95 -4.13 1.47 -9.20
CA LEU A 95 -3.40 2.71 -9.52
C LEU A 95 -2.90 3.42 -8.25
N THR A 96 -3.76 3.56 -7.23
CA THR A 96 -3.37 4.15 -5.93
C THR A 96 -2.21 3.39 -5.30
N ASN A 97 -2.20 2.06 -5.37
CA ASN A 97 -1.13 1.24 -4.81
C ASN A 97 0.19 1.37 -5.59
N ILE A 98 0.13 1.49 -6.92
CA ILE A 98 1.30 1.81 -7.75
C ILE A 98 1.88 3.18 -7.35
N VAL A 99 1.04 4.20 -7.22
CA VAL A 99 1.47 5.54 -6.76
C VAL A 99 2.07 5.46 -5.37
N LEU A 100 1.47 4.70 -4.44
CA LEU A 100 2.00 4.47 -3.10
C LEU A 100 3.43 3.93 -3.14
N ILE A 101 3.68 2.88 -3.92
CA ILE A 101 5.01 2.27 -4.09
C ILE A 101 5.99 3.31 -4.66
N MET A 102 5.61 4.02 -5.72
CA MET A 102 6.43 5.05 -6.33
C MET A 102 6.81 6.15 -5.34
N VAL A 103 5.84 6.63 -4.56
CA VAL A 103 6.05 7.66 -3.55
C VAL A 103 6.99 7.18 -2.44
N ILE A 104 6.84 5.96 -1.94
CA ILE A 104 7.74 5.39 -0.92
C ILE A 104 9.18 5.35 -1.44
N PHE A 105 9.41 4.72 -2.59
CA PHE A 105 10.76 4.42 -3.06
C PHE A 105 11.46 5.61 -3.73
N PHE A 106 10.74 6.41 -4.53
CA PHE A 106 11.39 7.49 -5.28
C PHE A 106 11.32 8.83 -4.55
N PHE A 107 10.23 9.13 -3.87
CA PHE A 107 10.10 10.41 -3.19
C PHE A 107 10.67 10.35 -1.76
N TYR A 108 10.12 9.52 -0.89
CA TYR A 108 10.51 9.50 0.52
C TYR A 108 11.93 8.97 0.73
N ALA A 109 12.29 7.86 0.11
CA ALA A 109 13.64 7.30 0.27
C ALA A 109 14.72 8.29 -0.18
N THR A 110 14.52 8.93 -1.35
CA THR A 110 15.46 9.94 -1.86
C THR A 110 15.48 11.18 -0.97
N ARG A 111 14.30 11.65 -0.52
CA ARG A 111 14.21 12.87 0.29
C ARG A 111 14.84 12.68 1.66
N ILE A 112 14.64 11.53 2.32
CA ILE A 112 15.26 11.22 3.61
C ILE A 112 16.77 11.09 3.44
N LYS A 113 17.24 10.36 2.40
CA LYS A 113 18.65 10.24 2.05
C LYS A 113 19.32 11.61 1.89
N THR A 114 18.70 12.55 1.17
CA THR A 114 19.27 13.90 0.97
C THR A 114 19.31 14.74 2.24
N MET A 115 18.40 14.52 3.19
CA MET A 115 18.36 15.24 4.46
C MET A 115 19.30 14.66 5.51
N THR A 116 19.44 13.33 5.55
CA THR A 116 20.27 12.63 6.54
C THR A 116 21.68 12.33 6.03
N LEU A 117 21.89 12.36 4.71
CA LEU A 117 23.12 11.90 4.02
C LEU A 117 23.41 10.40 4.24
N ILE A 118 22.42 9.62 4.67
CA ILE A 118 22.53 8.20 4.95
C ILE A 118 21.81 7.40 3.87
N GLU A 119 22.39 6.29 3.45
CA GLU A 119 21.74 5.35 2.53
C GLU A 119 20.59 4.61 3.22
N PRO A 120 19.46 4.40 2.54
CA PRO A 120 18.36 3.63 3.09
C PRO A 120 18.70 2.14 3.17
N ASP A 121 18.57 1.55 4.34
CA ASP A 121 18.52 0.10 4.53
C ASP A 121 17.06 -0.32 4.58
N TYR A 122 16.57 -0.90 3.49
CA TYR A 122 15.16 -1.26 3.35
C TYR A 122 14.80 -2.45 4.23
N ASN A 123 13.78 -2.26 5.07
CA ASN A 123 13.22 -3.36 5.84
C ASN A 123 12.44 -4.31 4.94
N TYR A 124 12.84 -5.59 4.90
CA TYR A 124 12.21 -6.60 4.04
C TYR A 124 10.69 -6.69 4.23
N VAL A 125 10.21 -6.67 5.48
CA VAL A 125 8.77 -6.78 5.76
C VAL A 125 8.04 -5.53 5.27
N GLY A 126 8.51 -4.32 5.64
CA GLY A 126 7.90 -3.06 5.23
C GLY A 126 7.89 -2.87 3.71
N MET A 127 8.94 -3.35 3.01
CA MET A 127 9.08 -3.25 1.56
C MET A 127 8.17 -4.22 0.82
N VAL A 128 8.02 -5.45 1.33
CA VAL A 128 7.26 -6.52 0.68
C VAL A 128 5.75 -6.30 0.82
N LEU A 129 5.26 -5.67 1.90
CA LEU A 129 3.84 -5.45 2.13
C LEU A 129 3.12 -4.67 1.01
N PRO A 130 3.63 -3.53 0.50
CA PRO A 130 3.00 -2.83 -0.63
C PRO A 130 3.02 -3.67 -1.92
N LEU A 131 4.07 -4.46 -2.15
CA LEU A 131 4.19 -5.35 -3.31
C LEU A 131 3.18 -6.51 -3.23
N ILE A 132 3.01 -7.11 -2.06
CA ILE A 132 1.96 -8.10 -1.80
C ILE A 132 0.58 -7.50 -2.07
N SER A 133 0.31 -6.30 -1.53
CA SER A 133 -0.95 -5.59 -1.78
C SER A 133 -1.21 -5.42 -3.27
N LEU A 134 -0.22 -4.97 -4.03
CA LEU A 134 -0.35 -4.79 -5.48
C LEU A 134 -0.65 -6.11 -6.19
N ALA A 135 0.10 -7.18 -5.87
CA ALA A 135 -0.11 -8.49 -6.47
C ALA A 135 -1.53 -9.02 -6.23
N PHE A 136 -2.02 -8.98 -4.99
CA PHE A 136 -3.36 -9.44 -4.65
C PHE A 136 -4.47 -8.54 -5.19
N LEU A 137 -4.26 -7.23 -5.33
CA LEU A 137 -5.19 -6.32 -6.01
C LEU A 137 -5.32 -6.68 -7.49
N VAL A 138 -4.21 -6.95 -8.18
CA VAL A 138 -4.23 -7.38 -9.58
C VAL A 138 -4.94 -8.73 -9.75
N LEU A 139 -4.66 -9.70 -8.87
CA LEU A 139 -5.34 -11.00 -8.87
C LEU A 139 -6.85 -10.84 -8.63
N SER A 140 -7.24 -9.99 -7.67
CA SER A 140 -8.64 -9.67 -7.39
C SER A 140 -9.32 -9.03 -8.61
N SER A 141 -8.68 -8.03 -9.24
CA SER A 141 -9.21 -7.37 -10.43
C SER A 141 -9.44 -8.34 -11.58
N ARG A 142 -8.50 -9.27 -11.82
CA ARG A 142 -8.64 -10.32 -12.83
C ARG A 142 -9.78 -11.27 -12.49
N ALA A 143 -9.90 -11.68 -11.23
CA ALA A 143 -10.97 -12.58 -10.78
C ALA A 143 -12.36 -11.94 -10.94
N ILE A 144 -12.53 -10.66 -10.59
CA ILE A 144 -13.78 -9.92 -10.73
C ILE A 144 -14.18 -9.80 -12.22
N ARG A 145 -13.24 -9.45 -13.09
CA ARG A 145 -13.47 -9.34 -14.54
C ARG A 145 -13.87 -10.69 -15.17
N LYS A 146 -13.22 -11.79 -14.75
CA LYS A 146 -13.56 -13.13 -15.20
C LYS A 146 -14.99 -13.52 -14.80
N ASP A 147 -15.38 -13.20 -13.56
CA ASP A 147 -16.73 -13.48 -13.06
C ASP A 147 -17.81 -12.68 -13.82
N GLU A 148 -17.54 -11.41 -14.11
CA GLU A 148 -18.41 -10.57 -14.94
C GLU A 148 -18.57 -11.11 -16.37
N ALA A 149 -17.48 -11.58 -16.99
CA ALA A 149 -17.51 -12.17 -18.34
C ALA A 149 -18.35 -13.44 -18.39
N LEU A 150 -18.27 -14.30 -17.36
CA LEU A 150 -19.08 -15.50 -17.25
C LEU A 150 -20.58 -15.19 -17.15
N VAL A 151 -20.95 -14.17 -16.38
CA VAL A 151 -22.36 -13.76 -16.26
C VAL A 151 -22.88 -13.22 -17.58
N LYS A 152 -22.14 -12.35 -18.26
CA LYS A 152 -22.51 -11.82 -19.56
C LYS A 152 -22.67 -12.90 -20.64
N SER A 153 -21.85 -13.94 -20.60
CA SER A 153 -22.00 -15.07 -21.53
C SER A 153 -23.26 -15.88 -21.27
N ALA A 154 -23.63 -16.09 -20.00
CA ALA A 154 -24.84 -16.79 -19.62
C ALA A 154 -26.09 -15.99 -20.00
N ASP A 155 -26.08 -14.67 -19.86
CA ASP A 155 -27.22 -13.80 -20.25
C ASP A 155 -27.43 -13.73 -21.76
N ARG A 156 -26.39 -13.97 -22.57
CA ARG A 156 -26.51 -14.04 -24.05
C ARG A 156 -27.13 -15.33 -24.58
N LEU A 157 -27.09 -16.40 -23.79
CA LEU A 157 -27.66 -17.71 -24.17
C LEU A 157 -29.13 -17.86 -23.77
N ARG A 158 -29.71 -16.87 -23.12
CA ARG A 158 -31.10 -16.82 -22.69
C ARG A 158 -31.91 -15.87 -23.54
#